data_4f880bfdd0dc474194e1de18720eb464
#
_entry.id   4f880bfdd0dc474194e1de18720eb464
#
_cell.length_a   1.000
_cell.length_b   1.000
_cell.length_c   1.000
_cell.angle_alpha   90.00
_cell.angle_beta   90.00
_cell.angle_gamma   90.00
#
_symmetry.space_group_name_H-M   'P 1'
#
loop_
_entity.id
_entity.type
_entity.pdbx_description
1 polymer ?
#
loop_
_entity_poly.entity_id
_entity_poly.type
_entity_poly.pdbx_seq_one_letter_code
_entity_poly.pdbx_strand_id
1 'polypeptide(L)'
;MTIVSTAVGLQPSTATLSRAEVLKALHALSDGDKTALMKIARAYATKTCYGHEDLFQEAVCRVLSGARAWPGTVSTVPFFVGVMRSIAWEWRSELGGEADDAADPSSGEGRANASIDVLKIIALFDDDPLAQKIVIGMMEGARGQELQDLSGLGKTEYESKRTKIRRRIEKVAR
;
A
#
# COMPACT_ATOMS: atom_id res chain seq x y z
N MET A 1 -31.55 26.45 -37.06
CA MET A 1 -30.13 26.14 -36.85
C MET A 1 -29.93 25.80 -35.40
N THR A 2 -29.94 24.51 -35.09
CA THR A 2 -29.83 24.02 -33.71
C THR A 2 -28.44 23.43 -33.53
N ILE A 3 -27.60 24.07 -32.71
CA ILE A 3 -26.24 23.60 -32.40
C ILE A 3 -26.36 22.60 -31.23
N VAL A 4 -26.20 21.32 -31.52
CA VAL A 4 -26.09 20.28 -30.53
C VAL A 4 -24.65 20.25 -30.04
N SER A 5 -24.39 20.79 -28.86
CA SER A 5 -23.11 20.73 -28.18
C SER A 5 -22.94 19.35 -27.52
N THR A 6 -22.18 18.47 -28.15
CA THR A 6 -21.84 17.18 -27.60
C THR A 6 -20.69 17.37 -26.60
N ALA A 7 -21.04 17.51 -25.33
CA ALA A 7 -20.05 17.42 -24.24
C ALA A 7 -19.60 15.96 -24.13
N VAL A 8 -18.46 15.64 -24.75
CA VAL A 8 -17.73 14.39 -24.50
C VAL A 8 -17.15 14.47 -23.10
N GLY A 9 -17.85 13.85 -22.15
CA GLY A 9 -17.33 13.65 -20.80
C GLY A 9 -16.09 12.76 -20.86
N LEU A 10 -14.91 13.36 -20.72
CA LEU A 10 -13.67 12.62 -20.44
C LEU A 10 -13.83 11.99 -19.05
N GLN A 11 -14.29 10.76 -19.02
CA GLN A 11 -14.09 9.88 -17.85
C GLN A 11 -12.58 9.61 -17.77
N PRO A 12 -11.91 9.81 -16.62
CA PRO A 12 -10.55 9.37 -16.47
C PRO A 12 -10.54 7.85 -16.61
N SER A 13 -10.07 7.38 -17.77
CA SER A 13 -9.84 5.97 -18.00
C SER A 13 -8.79 5.51 -17.00
N THR A 14 -9.21 4.79 -15.97
CA THR A 14 -8.31 4.07 -15.06
C THR A 14 -7.74 2.88 -15.82
N ALA A 15 -6.83 3.18 -16.77
CA ALA A 15 -6.17 2.15 -17.56
C ALA A 15 -5.38 1.25 -16.61
N THR A 16 -5.72 -0.02 -16.63
CA THR A 16 -5.00 -1.07 -15.92
C THR A 16 -3.67 -1.31 -16.63
N LEU A 17 -2.59 -1.44 -15.86
CA LEU A 17 -1.28 -1.74 -16.42
C LEU A 17 -1.29 -3.11 -17.11
N SER A 18 -0.68 -3.15 -18.31
CA SER A 18 -0.40 -4.38 -19.01
C SER A 18 0.69 -5.19 -18.31
N ARG A 19 0.78 -6.48 -18.60
CA ARG A 19 1.83 -7.36 -18.04
C ARG A 19 3.24 -6.82 -18.26
N ALA A 20 3.51 -6.22 -19.43
CA ALA A 20 4.82 -5.63 -19.75
C ALA A 20 5.13 -4.41 -18.88
N GLU A 21 4.13 -3.56 -18.63
CA GLU A 21 4.26 -2.40 -17.74
C GLU A 21 4.44 -2.82 -16.29
N VAL A 22 3.75 -3.85 -15.82
CA VAL A 22 3.93 -4.45 -14.49
C VAL A 22 5.37 -4.93 -14.32
N LEU A 23 5.90 -5.70 -15.27
CA LEU A 23 7.29 -6.18 -15.24
C LEU A 23 8.28 -5.00 -15.21
N LYS A 24 8.06 -3.99 -16.04
CA LYS A 24 8.89 -2.78 -16.06
C LYS A 24 8.87 -2.06 -14.70
N ALA A 25 7.69 -1.93 -14.08
CA ALA A 25 7.54 -1.30 -12.78
C ALA A 25 8.23 -2.10 -11.65
N LEU A 26 8.15 -3.44 -11.68
CA LEU A 26 8.85 -4.31 -10.74
C LEU A 26 10.38 -4.22 -10.90
N HIS A 27 10.88 -4.18 -12.12
CA HIS A 27 12.32 -4.01 -12.39
C HIS A 27 12.84 -2.62 -11.98
N ALA A 28 11.98 -1.61 -12.03
CA ALA A 28 12.30 -0.24 -11.63
C ALA A 28 12.30 -0.01 -10.11
N LEU A 29 11.87 -1.00 -9.32
CA LEU A 29 11.93 -0.90 -7.85
C LEU A 29 13.36 -0.73 -7.37
N SER A 30 13.58 0.30 -6.54
CA SER A 30 14.85 0.48 -5.83
C SER A 30 15.09 -0.64 -4.82
N ASP A 31 16.33 -0.86 -4.42
CA ASP A 31 16.63 -1.85 -3.38
C ASP A 31 16.01 -1.46 -2.03
N GLY A 32 15.83 -0.16 -1.77
CA GLY A 32 15.08 0.33 -0.63
C GLY A 32 13.60 -0.09 -0.66
N ASP A 33 12.94 0.04 -1.82
CA ASP A 33 11.54 -0.36 -1.99
C ASP A 33 11.36 -1.87 -1.87
N LYS A 34 12.29 -2.66 -2.45
CA LYS A 34 12.29 -4.12 -2.32
C LYS A 34 12.42 -4.53 -0.85
N THR A 35 13.35 -3.90 -0.13
CA THR A 35 13.56 -4.15 1.30
C THR A 35 12.32 -3.78 2.11
N ALA A 36 11.67 -2.66 1.81
CA ALA A 36 10.43 -2.25 2.46
C ALA A 36 9.30 -3.26 2.19
N LEU A 37 9.10 -3.67 0.94
CA LEU A 37 8.09 -4.67 0.58
C LEU A 37 8.32 -6.01 1.29
N MET A 38 9.57 -6.47 1.39
CA MET A 38 9.91 -7.71 2.10
C MET A 38 9.69 -7.61 3.63
N LYS A 39 9.95 -6.45 4.24
CA LYS A 39 9.61 -6.21 5.65
C LYS A 39 8.11 -6.25 5.89
N ILE A 40 7.32 -5.63 5.01
CA ILE A 40 5.86 -5.64 5.06
C ILE A 40 5.33 -7.06 4.87
N ALA A 41 5.85 -7.79 3.89
CA ALA A 41 5.50 -9.18 3.67
C ALA A 41 5.74 -10.02 4.93
N ARG A 42 6.88 -9.82 5.61
CA ARG A 42 7.20 -10.49 6.88
C ARG A 42 6.19 -10.16 7.97
N ALA A 43 5.79 -8.90 8.13
CA ALA A 43 4.79 -8.49 9.11
C ALA A 43 3.43 -9.14 8.84
N TYR A 44 3.00 -9.22 7.59
CA TYR A 44 1.73 -9.84 7.22
C TYR A 44 1.75 -11.37 7.30
N ALA A 45 2.89 -12.00 7.06
CA ALA A 45 3.05 -13.45 7.10
C ALA A 45 3.11 -14.04 8.52
N THR A 46 3.34 -13.24 9.57
CA THR A 46 3.55 -13.71 10.95
C THR A 46 2.42 -14.59 11.51
N LYS A 47 1.21 -14.44 10.99
CA LYS A 47 0.02 -15.21 11.41
C LYS A 47 -0.46 -16.18 10.32
N THR A 48 0.38 -16.52 9.37
CA THR A 48 0.10 -17.50 8.30
C THR A 48 1.06 -18.68 8.39
N CYS A 49 0.72 -19.79 7.76
CA CYS A 49 1.63 -20.95 7.64
C CYS A 49 2.66 -20.80 6.51
N TYR A 50 2.60 -19.71 5.76
CA TYR A 50 3.47 -19.43 4.62
C TYR A 50 4.53 -18.39 4.96
N GLY A 51 5.67 -18.46 4.25
CA GLY A 51 6.76 -17.50 4.41
C GLY A 51 6.43 -16.13 3.81
N HIS A 52 7.19 -15.11 4.22
CA HIS A 52 7.05 -13.77 3.67
C HIS A 52 7.46 -13.69 2.19
N GLU A 53 8.39 -14.54 1.78
CA GLU A 53 8.81 -14.65 0.38
C GLU A 53 7.68 -15.23 -0.48
N ASP A 54 6.98 -16.26 0.03
CA ASP A 54 5.82 -16.85 -0.64
C ASP A 54 4.70 -15.83 -0.80
N LEU A 55 4.45 -15.01 0.23
CA LEU A 55 3.45 -13.95 0.19
C LEU A 55 3.78 -12.91 -0.90
N PHE A 56 5.03 -12.50 -1.01
CA PHE A 56 5.43 -11.57 -2.04
C PHE A 56 5.36 -12.20 -3.44
N GLN A 57 5.83 -13.42 -3.60
CA GLN A 57 5.74 -14.16 -4.86
C GLN A 57 4.29 -14.34 -5.31
N GLU A 58 3.39 -14.74 -4.42
CA GLU A 58 1.97 -14.88 -4.72
C GLU A 58 1.36 -13.54 -5.15
N ALA A 59 1.72 -12.44 -4.49
CA ALA A 59 1.27 -11.11 -4.89
C ALA A 59 1.73 -10.78 -6.32
N VAL A 60 2.99 -11.04 -6.66
CA VAL A 60 3.53 -10.84 -8.01
C VAL A 60 2.80 -11.73 -9.03
N CYS A 61 2.60 -13.01 -8.70
CA CYS A 61 1.90 -13.95 -9.57
C CYS A 61 0.46 -13.51 -9.87
N ARG A 62 -0.30 -13.08 -8.86
CA ARG A 62 -1.68 -12.60 -9.04
C ARG A 62 -1.76 -11.35 -9.90
N VAL A 63 -0.80 -10.45 -9.79
CA VAL A 63 -0.74 -9.23 -10.62
C VAL A 63 -0.35 -9.57 -12.05
N LEU A 64 0.66 -10.41 -12.27
CA LEU A 64 1.11 -10.81 -13.60
C LEU A 64 0.10 -11.68 -14.36
N SER A 65 -0.70 -12.47 -13.65
CA SER A 65 -1.79 -13.27 -14.24
C SER A 65 -3.04 -12.45 -14.55
N GLY A 66 -3.12 -11.20 -14.07
CA GLY A 66 -4.31 -10.37 -14.19
C GLY A 66 -5.41 -10.67 -13.15
N ALA A 67 -5.18 -11.60 -12.23
CA ALA A 67 -6.11 -11.88 -11.12
C ALA A 67 -6.26 -10.67 -10.16
N ARG A 68 -5.27 -9.79 -10.16
CA ARG A 68 -5.30 -8.48 -9.50
C ARG A 68 -4.94 -7.39 -10.52
N ALA A 69 -5.95 -6.63 -10.93
CA ALA A 69 -5.78 -5.50 -11.83
C ALA A 69 -5.02 -4.36 -11.12
N TRP A 70 -3.96 -3.85 -11.75
CA TRP A 70 -3.20 -2.72 -11.22
C TRP A 70 -3.62 -1.43 -11.94
N PRO A 71 -4.31 -0.50 -11.27
CA PRO A 71 -4.61 0.81 -11.84
C PRO A 71 -3.32 1.62 -12.04
N GLY A 72 -3.08 2.13 -13.24
CA GLY A 72 -1.87 2.90 -13.57
C GLY A 72 -1.67 4.18 -12.75
N THR A 73 -2.69 4.61 -12.00
CA THR A 73 -2.66 5.76 -11.09
C THR A 73 -2.06 5.44 -9.71
N VAL A 74 -1.86 4.16 -9.39
CA VAL A 74 -1.35 3.73 -8.09
C VAL A 74 0.13 3.36 -8.22
N SER A 75 0.97 3.94 -7.36
CA SER A 75 2.40 3.62 -7.31
C SER A 75 2.66 2.18 -6.85
N THR A 76 3.83 1.63 -7.22
CA THR A 76 4.17 0.21 -7.07
C THR A 76 4.09 -0.28 -5.62
N VAL A 77 4.75 0.41 -4.70
CA VAL A 77 4.84 -0.04 -3.29
C VAL A 77 3.47 -0.09 -2.62
N PRO A 78 2.65 0.99 -2.61
CA PRO A 78 1.31 0.95 -2.02
C PRO A 78 0.39 -0.11 -2.63
N PHE A 79 0.50 -0.32 -3.94
CA PHE A 79 -0.28 -1.33 -4.64
C PHE A 79 0.04 -2.74 -4.13
N PHE A 80 1.33 -3.11 -4.09
CA PHE A 80 1.76 -4.42 -3.60
C PHE A 80 1.48 -4.62 -2.11
N VAL A 81 1.57 -3.59 -1.28
CA VAL A 81 1.14 -3.63 0.13
C VAL A 81 -0.32 -4.04 0.25
N GLY A 82 -1.21 -3.43 -0.54
CA GLY A 82 -2.63 -3.79 -0.59
C GLY A 82 -2.88 -5.22 -1.04
N VAL A 83 -2.17 -5.67 -2.07
CA VAL A 83 -2.29 -7.05 -2.59
C VAL A 83 -1.83 -8.07 -1.55
N MET A 84 -0.64 -7.89 -0.96
CA MET A 84 -0.10 -8.78 0.06
C MET A 84 -0.99 -8.86 1.31
N ARG A 85 -1.55 -7.74 1.74
CA ARG A 85 -2.50 -7.69 2.86
C ARG A 85 -3.74 -8.56 2.57
N SER A 86 -4.31 -8.44 1.37
CA SER A 86 -5.47 -9.23 0.96
C SER A 86 -5.16 -10.73 0.95
N ILE A 87 -4.01 -11.13 0.40
CA ILE A 87 -3.57 -12.53 0.36
C ILE A 87 -3.33 -13.07 1.77
N ALA A 88 -2.62 -12.36 2.60
CA ALA A 88 -2.33 -12.76 3.98
C ALA A 88 -3.62 -12.93 4.80
N TRP A 89 -4.64 -12.13 4.50
CA TRP A 89 -5.94 -12.30 5.12
C TRP A 89 -6.66 -13.56 4.61
N GLU A 90 -6.65 -13.82 3.29
CA GLU A 90 -7.20 -15.03 2.68
C GLU A 90 -6.57 -16.28 3.33
N TRP A 91 -5.24 -16.33 3.40
CA TRP A 91 -4.50 -17.43 4.01
C TRP A 91 -4.81 -17.64 5.50
N ARG A 92 -5.02 -16.56 6.27
CA ARG A 92 -5.43 -16.67 7.67
C ARG A 92 -6.84 -17.21 7.82
N SER A 93 -7.75 -16.78 6.97
CA SER A 93 -9.14 -17.24 6.98
C SER A 93 -9.24 -18.76 6.64
N GLU A 94 -8.38 -19.23 5.74
CA GLU A 94 -8.31 -20.67 5.39
C GLU A 94 -7.80 -21.54 6.54
N LEU A 95 -6.97 -20.99 7.42
CA LEU A 95 -6.44 -21.71 8.59
C LEU A 95 -7.42 -21.78 9.77
N GLY A 96 -8.65 -21.27 9.64
CA GLY A 96 -9.65 -21.27 10.70
C GLY A 96 -9.27 -20.38 11.89
N GLY A 97 -8.31 -19.45 11.71
CA GLY A 97 -7.96 -18.47 12.73
C GLY A 97 -9.12 -17.52 12.98
N GLU A 98 -9.64 -17.50 14.21
CA GLU A 98 -10.52 -16.43 14.64
C GLU A 98 -9.81 -15.10 14.37
N ALA A 99 -10.48 -14.25 13.61
CA ALA A 99 -9.99 -12.89 13.34
C ALA A 99 -9.96 -12.16 14.68
N ASP A 100 -8.74 -12.02 15.23
CA ASP A 100 -8.48 -11.14 16.37
C ASP A 100 -9.09 -9.77 16.03
N ASP A 101 -9.93 -9.24 16.91
CA ASP A 101 -10.85 -8.10 16.84
C ASP A 101 -10.32 -6.81 16.19
N ALA A 102 -9.91 -6.85 14.96
CA ALA A 102 -9.66 -5.68 14.14
C ALA A 102 -10.66 -5.66 12.99
N ALA A 103 -11.85 -5.06 13.25
CA ALA A 103 -12.91 -4.74 12.30
C ALA A 103 -13.31 -5.91 11.40
N ASP A 104 -14.47 -6.49 11.64
CA ASP A 104 -15.13 -7.51 10.84
C ASP A 104 -14.99 -7.22 9.33
N PRO A 105 -14.16 -7.99 8.60
CA PRO A 105 -13.98 -7.78 7.17
C PRO A 105 -15.03 -8.53 6.34
N SER A 106 -16.07 -9.06 6.97
CA SER A 106 -17.14 -9.82 6.30
C SER A 106 -18.08 -8.93 5.50
N SER A 107 -18.11 -7.62 5.75
CA SER A 107 -18.75 -6.69 4.83
C SER A 107 -17.75 -6.23 3.77
N GLY A 108 -18.05 -6.44 2.50
CA GLY A 108 -17.24 -5.96 1.37
C GLY A 108 -16.93 -4.45 1.45
N GLU A 109 -17.78 -3.68 2.12
CA GLU A 109 -17.64 -2.26 2.41
C GLU A 109 -16.55 -1.97 3.45
N GLY A 110 -16.41 -2.77 4.51
CA GLY A 110 -15.36 -2.57 5.52
C GLY A 110 -13.95 -2.84 4.98
N ARG A 111 -13.81 -3.79 4.05
CA ARG A 111 -12.55 -4.09 3.35
C ARG A 111 -12.14 -3.00 2.38
N ALA A 112 -13.09 -2.51 1.58
CA ALA A 112 -12.88 -1.41 0.66
C ALA A 112 -12.46 -0.15 1.44
N ASN A 113 -13.13 0.17 2.54
CA ASN A 113 -12.87 1.35 3.34
C ASN A 113 -11.50 1.30 4.04
N ALA A 114 -11.12 0.18 4.68
CA ALA A 114 -9.81 0.06 5.33
C ALA A 114 -8.64 0.11 4.33
N SER A 115 -8.78 -0.47 3.14
CA SER A 115 -7.77 -0.35 2.08
C SER A 115 -7.72 1.06 1.49
N ILE A 116 -8.87 1.72 1.35
CA ILE A 116 -8.99 3.10 0.90
C ILE A 116 -8.33 4.05 1.91
N ASP A 117 -8.50 3.82 3.21
CA ASP A 117 -7.93 4.67 4.25
C ASP A 117 -6.40 4.57 4.29
N VAL A 118 -5.85 3.37 4.16
CA VAL A 118 -4.39 3.17 4.05
C VAL A 118 -3.82 3.86 2.80
N LEU A 119 -4.46 3.67 1.66
CA LEU A 119 -4.04 4.31 0.41
C LEU A 119 -4.18 5.83 0.47
N LYS A 120 -5.24 6.34 1.07
CA LYS A 120 -5.43 7.77 1.30
C LYS A 120 -4.33 8.35 2.20
N ILE A 121 -3.98 7.65 3.30
CA ILE A 121 -2.92 8.09 4.21
C ILE A 121 -1.57 8.12 3.48
N ILE A 122 -1.25 7.12 2.68
CA ILE A 122 -0.02 7.09 1.89
C ILE A 122 -0.02 8.19 0.82
N ALA A 123 -1.14 8.37 0.11
CA ALA A 123 -1.31 9.41 -0.91
C ALA A 123 -1.22 10.84 -0.36
N LEU A 124 -1.50 11.05 0.93
CA LEU A 124 -1.26 12.34 1.56
C LEU A 124 0.20 12.79 1.46
N PHE A 125 1.12 11.90 1.23
CA PHE A 125 2.56 12.15 1.22
C PHE A 125 3.20 11.89 -0.15
N ASP A 126 2.44 11.90 -1.24
CA ASP A 126 2.95 11.72 -2.61
C ASP A 126 3.94 12.82 -3.02
N ASP A 127 3.79 14.01 -2.43
CA ASP A 127 4.71 15.14 -2.56
C ASP A 127 5.97 15.04 -1.69
N ASP A 128 6.04 14.04 -0.79
CA ASP A 128 7.11 13.89 0.19
C ASP A 128 7.50 12.41 0.36
N PRO A 129 8.36 11.86 -0.54
CA PRO A 129 8.75 10.44 -0.52
C PRO A 129 9.36 9.99 0.80
N LEU A 130 10.03 10.91 1.51
CA LEU A 130 10.63 10.61 2.80
C LEU A 130 9.59 10.48 3.90
N ALA A 131 8.58 11.37 3.91
CA ALA A 131 7.45 11.25 4.82
C ALA A 131 6.65 9.97 4.53
N GLN A 132 6.43 9.66 3.27
CA GLN A 132 5.77 8.42 2.84
C GLN A 132 6.51 7.17 3.37
N LYS A 133 7.83 7.13 3.27
CA LYS A 133 8.68 6.06 3.79
C LYS A 133 8.55 5.91 5.32
N ILE A 134 8.52 7.01 6.05
CA ILE A 134 8.33 7.01 7.52
C ILE A 134 6.92 6.50 7.86
N VAL A 135 5.88 6.94 7.14
CA VAL A 135 4.49 6.51 7.36
C VAL A 135 4.35 5.01 7.12
N ILE A 136 4.93 4.50 6.04
CA ILE A 136 4.95 3.06 5.76
C ILE A 136 5.64 2.32 6.90
N GLY A 137 6.81 2.75 7.34
CA GLY A 137 7.52 2.15 8.48
C GLY A 137 6.70 2.18 9.78
N MET A 138 5.96 3.26 10.06
CA MET A 138 5.02 3.32 11.21
C MET A 138 3.90 2.29 11.10
N MET A 139 3.36 2.09 9.91
CA MET A 139 2.30 1.10 9.65
C MET A 139 2.83 -0.34 9.78
N GLU A 140 4.11 -0.53 9.53
CA GLU A 140 4.84 -1.79 9.72
C GLU A 140 5.17 -2.08 11.20
N GLY A 141 4.88 -1.14 12.10
CA GLY A 141 5.18 -1.28 13.51
C GLY A 141 6.60 -0.86 13.91
N ALA A 142 7.40 -0.34 12.97
CA ALA A 142 8.70 0.23 13.28
C ALA A 142 8.55 1.42 14.24
N ARG A 143 9.46 1.56 15.20
CA ARG A 143 9.39 2.59 16.25
C ARG A 143 10.75 3.20 16.54
N GLY A 144 10.72 4.44 17.03
CA GLY A 144 11.89 5.12 17.58
C GLY A 144 13.09 5.13 16.65
N GLN A 145 14.19 4.49 17.06
CA GLN A 145 15.45 4.46 16.33
C GLN A 145 15.34 3.80 14.95
N GLU A 146 14.54 2.73 14.85
CA GLU A 146 14.36 2.00 13.59
C GLU A 146 13.73 2.89 12.50
N LEU A 147 12.74 3.72 12.84
CA LEU A 147 12.17 4.70 11.91
C LEU A 147 13.15 5.83 11.56
N GLN A 148 13.98 6.23 12.51
CA GLN A 148 15.03 7.21 12.26
C GLN A 148 16.07 6.65 11.27
N ASP A 149 16.52 5.42 11.46
CA ASP A 149 17.48 4.73 10.59
C ASP A 149 16.88 4.53 9.18
N LEU A 150 15.60 4.15 9.10
CA LEU A 150 14.86 4.06 7.84
C LEU A 150 14.81 5.40 7.09
N SER A 151 14.69 6.50 7.81
CA SER A 151 14.61 7.83 7.21
C SER A 151 15.97 8.36 6.75
N GLY A 152 17.06 7.91 7.34
CA GLY A 152 18.40 8.46 7.13
C GLY A 152 18.60 9.87 7.68
N LEU A 153 17.66 10.37 8.51
CA LEU A 153 17.69 11.71 9.07
C LEU A 153 18.39 11.76 10.42
N GLY A 154 19.00 12.91 10.74
CA GLY A 154 19.42 13.24 12.09
C GLY A 154 18.23 13.29 13.06
N LYS A 155 18.48 13.11 14.37
CA LYS A 155 17.42 13.04 15.39
C LYS A 155 16.45 14.22 15.34
N THR A 156 16.97 15.44 15.29
CA THR A 156 16.15 16.68 15.28
C THR A 156 15.31 16.80 14.01
N GLU A 157 15.89 16.45 12.86
CA GLU A 157 15.19 16.50 11.57
C GLU A 157 14.10 15.44 11.52
N TYR A 158 14.37 14.23 12.01
CA TYR A 158 13.40 13.14 12.11
C TYR A 158 12.22 13.54 12.99
N GLU A 159 12.44 14.08 14.18
CA GLU A 159 11.37 14.53 15.08
C GLU A 159 10.52 15.65 14.47
N SER A 160 11.16 16.62 13.79
CA SER A 160 10.46 17.66 13.04
C SER A 160 9.59 17.08 11.92
N LYS A 161 10.14 16.12 11.16
CA LYS A 161 9.43 15.44 10.08
C LYS A 161 8.24 14.63 10.61
N ARG A 162 8.45 13.87 11.67
CA ARG A 162 7.40 13.09 12.35
C ARG A 162 6.25 13.98 12.84
N THR A 163 6.56 15.14 13.39
CA THR A 163 5.55 16.10 13.83
C THR A 163 4.73 16.64 12.65
N LYS A 164 5.36 16.95 11.51
CA LYS A 164 4.65 17.36 10.28
C LYS A 164 3.74 16.25 9.76
N ILE A 165 4.22 15.01 9.73
CA ILE A 165 3.44 13.83 9.32
C ILE A 165 2.19 13.72 10.19
N ARG A 166 2.35 13.73 11.51
CA ARG A 166 1.23 13.62 12.45
C ARG A 166 0.18 14.71 12.23
N ARG A 167 0.60 15.97 12.10
CA ARG A 167 -0.32 17.10 11.86
C ARG A 167 -1.08 16.94 10.53
N ARG A 168 -0.43 16.40 9.49
CA ARG A 168 -1.05 16.19 8.19
C ARG A 168 -2.11 15.09 8.25
N ILE A 169 -1.85 14.00 8.96
CA ILE A 169 -2.82 12.92 9.20
C ILE A 169 -4.00 13.42 10.05
N GLU A 170 -3.73 14.13 11.16
CA GLU A 170 -4.77 14.67 12.05
C GLU A 170 -5.72 15.66 11.34
N LYS A 171 -5.22 16.38 10.34
CA LYS A 171 -6.04 17.32 9.54
C LYS A 171 -7.05 16.61 8.65
N VAL A 172 -6.79 15.38 8.23
CA VAL A 172 -7.67 14.61 7.33
C VAL A 172 -8.61 13.68 8.12
N ALA A 173 -8.25 13.35 9.37
CA ALA A 173 -9.07 12.55 10.27
C ALA A 173 -10.21 13.33 10.98
N ARG A 174 -10.28 14.65 10.76
CA ARG A 174 -11.38 15.52 11.24
C ARG A 174 -12.41 15.76 10.15
#